data_87a9629e44954097bec1d130fafc511c
#
_entry.id   87a9629e44954097bec1d130fafc511c
#
_cell.length_a   1.000
_cell.length_b   1.000
_cell.length_c   1.000
_cell.angle_alpha   90.00
_cell.angle_beta   90.00
_cell.angle_gamma   90.00
#
_symmetry.space_group_name_H-M   'P 1'
#
loop_
_entity.id
_entity.type
_entity.pdbx_description
1 polymer ?
#
loop_
_entity_poly.entity_id
_entity_poly.type
_entity_poly.pdbx_seq_one_letter_code
_entity_poly.pdbx_strand_id
1 'polypeptide(L)'
;LSLNPGETKSFTLTLTDAGAATNVWNYGALTWTDGTHVVRSPVTARAGVAITALTQVNGNTVSGSRLITVRTAFTGRMTANKGGLKDVTLGPVTALAEGFIGTAQAIANACINGGSASVAAYSIVVPAGTIVARVALRNEDMGVATDDNDLVLLRPDNSIAAYSGNAASSESIQLSSPAAGTYKACVHAYAGSSSM
;
A
#
# COMPACT_ATOMS: atom_id res chain seq x y z
N LEU A 1 11.18 6.29 -45.98
CA LEU A 1 10.35 5.19 -46.45
C LEU A 1 9.75 5.58 -47.80
N SER A 2 9.98 4.80 -48.87
CA SER A 2 9.35 5.04 -50.18
C SER A 2 8.19 4.07 -50.35
N LEU A 3 7.03 4.59 -50.79
CA LEU A 3 5.81 3.86 -51.08
C LEU A 3 5.26 4.23 -52.43
N ASN A 4 4.80 3.24 -53.17
CA ASN A 4 4.01 3.45 -54.40
C ASN A 4 2.52 3.65 -54.03
N PRO A 5 1.72 4.23 -54.90
CA PRO A 5 0.29 4.33 -54.68
C PRO A 5 -0.34 2.97 -54.40
N GLY A 6 -1.05 2.84 -53.25
CA GLY A 6 -1.68 1.61 -52.77
C GLY A 6 -0.73 0.62 -52.09
N GLU A 7 0.57 0.90 -51.96
CA GLU A 7 1.53 0.04 -51.28
C GLU A 7 1.42 0.21 -49.75
N THR A 8 1.56 -0.90 -49.01
CA THR A 8 1.62 -0.93 -47.55
C THR A 8 2.97 -1.46 -47.09
N LYS A 9 3.63 -0.77 -46.18
CA LYS A 9 4.86 -1.23 -45.53
C LYS A 9 4.75 -1.15 -43.99
N SER A 10 5.35 -2.12 -43.34
CA SER A 10 5.50 -2.12 -41.88
C SER A 10 6.81 -1.44 -41.49
N PHE A 11 6.79 -0.79 -40.34
CA PHE A 11 7.98 -0.23 -39.70
C PHE A 11 7.91 -0.47 -38.18
N THR A 12 9.03 -0.36 -37.51
CA THR A 12 9.10 -0.48 -36.03
C THR A 12 9.33 0.89 -35.40
N LEU A 13 8.45 1.27 -34.50
CA LEU A 13 8.64 2.43 -33.64
C LEU A 13 9.17 1.93 -32.28
N THR A 14 10.37 2.36 -31.91
CA THR A 14 10.96 2.04 -30.60
C THR A 14 10.81 3.26 -29.69
N LEU A 15 10.19 3.06 -28.53
CA LEU A 15 10.11 4.04 -27.48
C LEU A 15 11.08 3.63 -26.36
N THR A 16 11.99 4.53 -26.01
CA THR A 16 12.96 4.29 -24.92
C THR A 16 12.60 5.20 -23.75
N ASP A 17 12.47 4.61 -22.56
CA ASP A 17 12.30 5.38 -21.34
C ASP A 17 13.62 6.08 -20.99
N ALA A 18 13.58 7.41 -20.92
CA ALA A 18 14.70 8.28 -20.55
C ALA A 18 14.50 8.89 -19.16
N GLY A 19 13.84 8.18 -18.25
CA GLY A 19 13.55 8.65 -16.89
C GLY A 19 12.15 9.26 -16.73
N ALA A 20 11.18 8.79 -17.50
CA ALA A 20 9.79 9.19 -17.36
C ALA A 20 9.24 8.78 -15.98
N ALA A 21 8.44 9.65 -15.37
CA ALA A 21 7.78 9.35 -14.09
C ALA A 21 6.84 8.16 -14.24
N THR A 22 6.93 7.21 -13.31
CA THR A 22 6.09 6.01 -13.29
C THR A 22 4.61 6.37 -13.19
N ASN A 23 3.77 5.70 -13.98
CA ASN A 23 2.33 5.92 -14.06
C ASN A 23 1.89 7.29 -14.62
N VAL A 24 2.80 8.09 -15.16
CA VAL A 24 2.48 9.34 -15.84
C VAL A 24 2.37 9.09 -17.35
N TRP A 25 1.29 9.58 -17.97
CA TRP A 25 1.12 9.53 -19.41
C TRP A 25 2.00 10.58 -20.08
N ASN A 26 2.78 10.14 -21.05
CA ASN A 26 3.58 10.97 -21.93
C ASN A 26 2.93 10.96 -23.32
N TYR A 27 2.86 12.11 -23.94
CA TYR A 27 2.20 12.31 -25.22
C TYR A 27 3.19 12.81 -26.25
N GLY A 28 3.14 12.23 -27.42
CA GLY A 28 3.98 12.62 -28.56
C GLY A 28 3.22 12.44 -29.87
N ALA A 29 3.92 12.56 -30.96
CA ALA A 29 3.36 12.28 -32.26
C ALA A 29 4.44 11.78 -33.22
N LEU A 30 4.05 10.89 -34.12
CA LEU A 30 4.78 10.54 -35.31
C LEU A 30 4.22 11.35 -36.49
N THR A 31 5.05 12.07 -37.16
CA THR A 31 4.66 12.89 -38.35
C THR A 31 5.21 12.27 -39.62
N TRP A 32 4.33 12.07 -40.56
CA TRP A 32 4.64 11.61 -41.89
C TRP A 32 4.57 12.78 -42.86
N THR A 33 5.54 12.94 -43.71
CA THR A 33 5.52 13.99 -44.74
C THR A 33 6.18 13.54 -46.01
N ASP A 34 5.63 13.94 -47.14
CA ASP A 34 6.21 13.81 -48.45
C ASP A 34 6.77 15.15 -48.99
N GLY A 35 6.81 16.17 -48.12
CA GLY A 35 7.21 17.51 -48.46
C GLY A 35 6.05 18.46 -48.79
N THR A 36 4.90 17.90 -49.17
CA THR A 36 3.68 18.65 -49.54
C THR A 36 2.54 18.36 -48.55
N HIS A 37 2.38 17.10 -48.18
CA HIS A 37 1.34 16.65 -47.28
C HIS A 37 1.95 16.28 -45.91
N VAL A 38 1.19 16.49 -44.85
CA VAL A 38 1.57 16.15 -43.49
C VAL A 38 0.45 15.37 -42.81
N VAL A 39 0.78 14.17 -42.36
CA VAL A 39 -0.12 13.33 -41.54
C VAL A 39 0.49 13.13 -40.18
N ARG A 40 -0.27 13.38 -39.11
CA ARG A 40 0.16 13.25 -37.73
C ARG A 40 -0.57 12.08 -37.05
N SER A 41 0.19 11.11 -36.57
CA SER A 41 -0.29 9.98 -35.79
C SER A 41 0.05 10.25 -34.30
N PRO A 42 -0.93 10.35 -33.38
CA PRO A 42 -0.64 10.52 -31.98
C PRO A 42 0.04 9.26 -31.41
N VAL A 43 1.00 9.46 -30.53
CA VAL A 43 1.68 8.40 -29.78
C VAL A 43 1.54 8.70 -28.31
N THR A 44 1.09 7.71 -27.54
CA THR A 44 0.98 7.82 -26.09
C THR A 44 1.75 6.68 -25.43
N ALA A 45 2.49 6.99 -24.39
CA ALA A 45 3.22 6.02 -23.61
C ALA A 45 3.10 6.34 -22.11
N ARG A 46 3.07 5.29 -21.29
CA ARG A 46 3.10 5.42 -19.83
C ARG A 46 4.13 4.45 -19.28
N ALA A 47 5.13 4.97 -18.57
CA ALA A 47 6.06 4.13 -17.84
C ALA A 47 5.30 3.31 -16.80
N GLY A 48 5.43 1.98 -16.86
CA GLY A 48 4.81 1.06 -15.91
C GLY A 48 5.60 0.99 -14.61
N VAL A 49 5.11 0.19 -13.65
CA VAL A 49 5.86 -0.17 -12.46
C VAL A 49 7.05 -1.03 -12.90
N ALA A 50 8.27 -0.57 -12.56
CA ALA A 50 9.50 -1.23 -12.99
C ALA A 50 9.64 -2.66 -12.48
N ILE A 51 9.09 -2.94 -11.29
CA ILE A 51 9.12 -4.26 -10.65
C ILE A 51 7.75 -4.55 -10.03
N THR A 52 7.22 -5.74 -10.29
CA THR A 52 6.02 -6.24 -9.62
C THR A 52 6.31 -7.62 -9.00
N ALA A 53 5.88 -7.81 -7.77
CA ALA A 53 5.99 -9.05 -7.02
C ALA A 53 4.74 -9.25 -6.16
N LEU A 54 4.63 -10.40 -5.51
CA LEU A 54 3.59 -10.60 -4.49
C LEU A 54 3.78 -9.60 -3.35
N THR A 55 2.70 -8.96 -2.94
CA THR A 55 2.70 -8.01 -1.81
C THR A 55 2.75 -8.71 -0.46
N GLN A 56 2.33 -9.98 -0.41
CA GLN A 56 2.33 -10.79 0.80
C GLN A 56 2.67 -12.25 0.48
N VAL A 57 3.48 -12.86 1.32
CA VAL A 57 3.80 -14.29 1.28
C VAL A 57 3.47 -14.87 2.65
N ASN A 58 2.58 -15.86 2.69
CA ASN A 58 2.18 -16.54 3.93
C ASN A 58 2.89 -17.89 4.03
N GLY A 59 3.22 -18.27 5.26
CA GLY A 59 3.76 -19.58 5.60
C GLY A 59 3.26 -20.01 6.98
N ASN A 60 3.26 -21.31 7.23
CA ASN A 60 2.83 -21.91 8.49
C ASN A 60 4.00 -22.57 9.26
N THR A 61 5.22 -22.30 8.84
CA THR A 61 6.45 -22.80 9.48
C THR A 61 7.41 -21.66 9.77
N VAL A 62 8.20 -21.77 10.83
CA VAL A 62 9.18 -20.77 11.24
C VAL A 62 10.43 -20.73 10.34
N SER A 63 10.59 -21.72 9.48
CA SER A 63 11.67 -21.79 8.50
C SER A 63 11.19 -22.46 7.22
N GLY A 64 11.79 -22.10 6.09
CA GLY A 64 11.43 -22.68 4.80
C GLY A 64 11.92 -21.83 3.64
N SER A 65 11.59 -22.25 2.44
CA SER A 65 11.83 -21.51 1.20
C SER A 65 10.56 -21.44 0.36
N ARG A 66 10.37 -20.35 -0.35
CA ARG A 66 9.26 -20.19 -1.28
C ARG A 66 9.72 -19.50 -2.55
N LEU A 67 9.30 -20.04 -3.68
CA LEU A 67 9.52 -19.40 -4.97
C LEU A 67 8.57 -18.20 -5.11
N ILE A 68 9.14 -17.04 -5.41
CA ILE A 68 8.39 -15.79 -5.64
C ILE A 68 8.61 -15.37 -7.08
N THR A 69 7.53 -15.23 -7.84
CA THR A 69 7.60 -14.68 -9.19
C THR A 69 7.68 -13.17 -9.12
N VAL A 70 8.72 -12.62 -9.74
CA VAL A 70 8.92 -11.18 -9.91
C VAL A 70 8.86 -10.87 -11.40
N ARG A 71 8.13 -9.84 -11.78
CA ARG A 71 8.12 -9.31 -13.15
C ARG A 71 8.85 -7.99 -13.18
N THR A 72 9.73 -7.81 -14.16
CA THR A 72 10.43 -6.55 -14.41
C THR A 72 10.02 -6.00 -15.77
N ALA A 73 9.94 -4.69 -15.88
CA ALA A 73 9.73 -3.98 -17.14
C ALA A 73 11.05 -3.60 -17.84
N PHE A 74 12.19 -4.06 -17.32
CA PHE A 74 13.52 -3.74 -17.84
C PHE A 74 14.41 -4.98 -17.90
N THR A 75 15.45 -4.91 -18.72
CA THR A 75 16.56 -5.86 -18.72
C THR A 75 17.71 -5.25 -17.94
N GLY A 76 18.17 -5.95 -16.89
CA GLY A 76 19.25 -5.42 -16.05
C GLY A 76 19.43 -6.20 -14.77
N ARG A 77 20.21 -5.62 -13.85
CA ARG A 77 20.49 -6.20 -12.54
C ARG A 77 19.40 -5.77 -11.55
N MET A 78 18.89 -6.71 -10.80
CA MET A 78 17.99 -6.47 -9.68
C MET A 78 18.70 -6.83 -8.36
N THR A 79 18.54 -6.00 -7.36
CA THR A 79 18.99 -6.28 -5.99
C THR A 79 17.77 -6.54 -5.12
N ALA A 80 17.77 -7.62 -4.38
CA ALA A 80 16.78 -7.95 -3.38
C ALA A 80 17.39 -7.84 -1.98
N ASN A 81 16.75 -7.09 -1.12
CA ASN A 81 17.10 -7.02 0.29
C ASN A 81 16.10 -7.87 1.09
N LYS A 82 16.58 -8.54 2.12
CA LYS A 82 15.75 -9.31 3.05
C LYS A 82 15.84 -8.70 4.44
N GLY A 83 14.69 -8.57 5.10
CA GLY A 83 14.59 -8.41 6.55
C GLY A 83 14.44 -9.78 7.22
N GLY A 84 14.73 -9.88 8.51
CA GLY A 84 14.39 -11.04 9.30
C GLY A 84 12.89 -11.07 9.66
N LEU A 85 12.40 -12.24 10.02
CA LEU A 85 11.11 -12.35 10.70
C LEU A 85 11.23 -11.72 12.09
N LYS A 86 10.18 -11.07 12.53
CA LYS A 86 10.06 -10.46 13.85
C LYS A 86 8.83 -11.06 14.52
N ASP A 87 8.96 -11.43 15.79
CA ASP A 87 7.82 -11.87 16.58
C ASP A 87 6.77 -10.77 16.67
N VAL A 88 5.51 -11.18 16.69
CA VAL A 88 4.40 -10.27 16.96
C VAL A 88 4.48 -9.79 18.40
N THR A 89 4.29 -8.50 18.61
CA THR A 89 4.08 -7.93 19.95
C THR A 89 2.57 -7.74 20.11
N LEU A 90 2.00 -8.42 21.08
CA LEU A 90 0.58 -8.25 21.43
C LEU A 90 0.41 -6.99 22.29
N GLY A 91 -0.64 -6.22 21.99
CA GLY A 91 -1.08 -5.12 22.85
C GLY A 91 -1.73 -5.62 24.12
N PRO A 92 -1.88 -4.77 25.15
CA PRO A 92 -2.65 -5.11 26.34
C PRO A 92 -4.14 -5.25 26.01
N VAL A 93 -4.82 -6.12 26.71
CA VAL A 93 -6.28 -6.28 26.61
C VAL A 93 -6.96 -5.02 27.14
N THR A 94 -7.87 -4.45 26.36
CA THR A 94 -8.64 -3.24 26.71
C THR A 94 -10.11 -3.48 26.41
N ALA A 95 -10.98 -3.31 27.41
CA ALA A 95 -12.41 -3.33 27.18
C ALA A 95 -12.86 -1.98 26.57
N LEU A 96 -13.58 -2.04 25.47
CA LEU A 96 -14.17 -0.88 24.81
C LEU A 96 -15.70 -1.01 24.83
N ALA A 97 -16.37 0.12 24.98
CA ALA A 97 -17.81 0.22 24.80
C ALA A 97 -18.11 0.56 23.33
N GLU A 98 -19.18 0.01 22.79
CA GLU A 98 -19.69 0.43 21.49
C GLU A 98 -19.92 1.94 21.43
N GLY A 99 -19.51 2.58 20.35
CA GLY A 99 -19.74 4.00 20.17
C GLY A 99 -19.42 4.46 18.77
N PHE A 100 -20.43 4.83 18.01
CA PHE A 100 -20.27 5.27 16.63
C PHE A 100 -19.46 6.55 16.53
N ILE A 101 -18.35 6.51 15.80
CA ILE A 101 -17.55 7.65 15.37
C ILE A 101 -17.40 7.60 13.86
N GLY A 102 -18.07 8.53 13.15
CA GLY A 102 -18.30 8.43 11.71
C GLY A 102 -17.10 8.66 10.79
N THR A 103 -15.89 8.98 11.27
CA THR A 103 -14.75 9.25 10.40
C THR A 103 -13.42 8.86 11.06
N ALA A 104 -12.46 8.43 10.24
CA ALA A 104 -11.10 8.16 10.69
C ALA A 104 -10.45 9.37 11.40
N GLN A 105 -10.76 10.60 10.97
CA GLN A 105 -10.24 11.81 11.62
C GLN A 105 -10.80 12.00 13.03
N ALA A 106 -12.07 11.68 13.26
CA ALA A 106 -12.68 11.78 14.58
C ALA A 106 -12.13 10.69 15.52
N ILE A 107 -11.90 9.47 15.02
CA ILE A 107 -11.20 8.41 15.76
C ILE A 107 -9.78 8.86 16.12
N ALA A 108 -9.04 9.43 15.15
CA ALA A 108 -7.71 9.97 15.37
C ALA A 108 -7.69 11.04 16.46
N ASN A 109 -8.62 11.98 16.43
CA ASN A 109 -8.74 13.04 17.44
C ASN A 109 -9.01 12.48 18.84
N ALA A 110 -9.91 11.52 18.97
CA ALA A 110 -10.15 10.83 20.24
C ALA A 110 -8.89 10.13 20.77
N CYS A 111 -8.18 9.43 19.88
CA CYS A 111 -6.93 8.74 20.18
C CYS A 111 -5.81 9.70 20.63
N ILE A 112 -5.64 10.85 19.97
CA ILE A 112 -4.65 11.87 20.31
C ILE A 112 -4.91 12.42 21.71
N ASN A 113 -6.18 12.58 22.09
CA ASN A 113 -6.62 13.09 23.38
C ASN A 113 -6.62 12.04 24.50
N GLY A 114 -6.03 10.86 24.26
CA GLY A 114 -5.88 9.80 25.27
C GLY A 114 -6.93 8.69 25.19
N GLY A 115 -7.74 8.67 24.15
CA GLY A 115 -8.80 7.68 23.95
C GLY A 115 -10.17 8.16 24.42
N SER A 116 -11.13 7.26 24.39
CA SER A 116 -12.50 7.43 24.89
C SER A 116 -13.06 6.08 25.32
N ALA A 117 -14.31 6.02 25.75
CA ALA A 117 -14.95 4.74 26.06
C ALA A 117 -14.96 3.76 24.87
N SER A 118 -15.00 4.27 23.64
CA SER A 118 -15.03 3.47 22.39
C SER A 118 -13.72 3.51 21.61
N VAL A 119 -12.68 4.21 22.07
CA VAL A 119 -11.39 4.30 21.37
C VAL A 119 -10.23 4.05 22.32
N ALA A 120 -9.44 3.03 22.04
CA ALA A 120 -8.16 2.78 22.71
C ALA A 120 -6.98 3.28 21.85
N ALA A 121 -5.93 3.74 22.55
CA ALA A 121 -4.69 4.22 21.94
C ALA A 121 -3.50 3.37 22.38
N TYR A 122 -2.80 2.77 21.41
CA TYR A 122 -1.61 1.94 21.65
C TYR A 122 -0.38 2.56 21.00
N SER A 123 0.68 2.74 21.80
CA SER A 123 1.96 3.25 21.28
C SER A 123 2.79 2.13 20.68
N ILE A 124 3.30 2.36 19.46
CA ILE A 124 4.12 1.41 18.71
C ILE A 124 5.43 2.09 18.32
N VAL A 125 6.54 1.56 18.80
CA VAL A 125 7.86 2.08 18.43
C VAL A 125 8.32 1.41 17.12
N VAL A 126 8.54 2.22 16.10
CA VAL A 126 9.10 1.80 14.82
C VAL A 126 10.58 2.19 14.78
N PRO A 127 11.52 1.22 14.80
CA PRO A 127 12.95 1.50 14.75
C PRO A 127 13.39 2.07 13.40
N ALA A 128 14.53 2.77 13.39
CA ALA A 128 15.18 3.19 12.15
C ALA A 128 15.55 1.99 11.28
N GLY A 129 15.38 2.12 9.97
CA GLY A 129 15.69 1.04 9.02
C GLY A 129 14.60 -0.05 8.93
N THR A 130 13.45 0.14 9.55
CA THR A 130 12.31 -0.77 9.39
C THR A 130 11.87 -0.80 7.93
N ILE A 131 11.87 -1.99 7.32
CA ILE A 131 11.43 -2.18 5.92
C ILE A 131 9.92 -2.27 5.84
N VAL A 132 9.30 -2.97 6.79
CA VAL A 132 7.84 -3.14 6.87
C VAL A 132 7.41 -3.04 8.33
N ALA A 133 6.39 -2.24 8.60
CA ALA A 133 5.65 -2.27 9.85
C ALA A 133 4.20 -2.69 9.55
N ARG A 134 3.68 -3.65 10.30
CA ARG A 134 2.31 -4.12 10.19
C ARG A 134 1.62 -4.08 11.55
N VAL A 135 0.44 -3.49 11.57
CA VAL A 135 -0.47 -3.47 12.71
C VAL A 135 -1.75 -4.15 12.28
N ALA A 136 -2.24 -5.08 13.08
CA ALA A 136 -3.44 -5.83 12.75
C ALA A 136 -4.27 -6.12 13.99
N LEU A 137 -5.58 -6.15 13.80
CA LEU A 137 -6.57 -6.74 14.66
C LEU A 137 -7.04 -8.04 14.05
N ARG A 138 -7.45 -9.02 14.83
CA ARG A 138 -7.97 -10.30 14.34
C ARG A 138 -9.22 -10.67 15.12
N ASN A 139 -10.25 -11.15 14.43
CA ASN A 139 -11.50 -11.57 15.06
C ASN A 139 -11.29 -12.61 16.17
N GLU A 140 -10.30 -13.49 15.99
CA GLU A 140 -9.97 -14.54 16.94
C GLU A 140 -9.37 -14.02 18.27
N ASP A 141 -8.89 -12.78 18.28
CA ASP A 141 -8.32 -12.13 19.46
C ASP A 141 -9.38 -11.26 20.20
N MET A 142 -10.59 -11.14 19.64
CA MET A 142 -11.67 -10.37 20.23
C MET A 142 -12.46 -11.21 21.25
N GLY A 143 -13.00 -10.55 22.27
CA GLY A 143 -13.86 -11.21 23.26
C GLY A 143 -15.17 -11.72 22.68
N VAL A 144 -15.67 -11.06 21.63
CA VAL A 144 -16.87 -11.46 20.88
C VAL A 144 -16.56 -11.43 19.38
N ALA A 145 -16.75 -12.57 18.73
CA ALA A 145 -16.40 -12.73 17.30
C ALA A 145 -17.24 -11.90 16.33
N THR A 146 -18.36 -11.35 16.77
CA THR A 146 -19.26 -10.50 15.98
C THR A 146 -19.01 -9.01 16.17
N ASP A 147 -18.06 -8.63 17.00
CA ASP A 147 -17.67 -7.25 17.20
C ASP A 147 -17.07 -6.68 15.91
N ASP A 148 -17.27 -5.40 15.69
CA ASP A 148 -16.74 -4.63 14.57
C ASP A 148 -15.84 -3.53 15.11
N ASN A 149 -14.53 -3.70 14.94
CA ASN A 149 -13.54 -2.75 15.40
C ASN A 149 -12.75 -2.19 14.23
N ASP A 150 -12.68 -0.88 14.15
CA ASP A 150 -11.86 -0.14 13.17
C ASP A 150 -10.45 0.14 13.68
N LEU A 151 -9.51 0.27 12.75
CA LEU A 151 -8.12 0.58 13.04
C LEU A 151 -7.68 1.85 12.31
N VAL A 152 -7.21 2.86 13.05
CA VAL A 152 -6.51 4.03 12.53
C VAL A 152 -5.07 4.00 13.00
N LEU A 153 -4.11 4.19 12.11
CA LEU A 153 -2.70 4.31 12.46
C LEU A 153 -2.23 5.75 12.29
N LEU A 154 -1.70 6.34 13.36
CA LEU A 154 -1.13 7.68 13.35
C LEU A 154 0.39 7.63 13.29
N ARG A 155 0.98 8.56 12.53
CA ARG A 155 2.42 8.81 12.51
C ARG A 155 2.88 9.50 13.79
N PRO A 156 4.20 9.61 14.01
CA PRO A 156 4.75 10.32 15.17
C PRO A 156 4.32 11.80 15.27
N ASP A 157 3.94 12.43 14.17
CA ASP A 157 3.42 13.81 14.11
C ASP A 157 1.91 13.89 14.32
N ASN A 158 1.25 12.79 14.67
CA ASN A 158 -0.18 12.61 14.81
C ASN A 158 -0.99 12.72 13.51
N SER A 159 -0.37 12.80 12.34
CA SER A 159 -1.09 12.67 11.08
C SER A 159 -1.55 11.23 10.85
N ILE A 160 -2.67 11.03 10.15
CA ILE A 160 -3.15 9.69 9.79
C ILE A 160 -2.19 9.07 8.79
N ALA A 161 -1.62 7.92 9.12
CA ALA A 161 -0.84 7.09 8.21
C ALA A 161 -1.73 6.26 7.32
N ALA A 162 -2.74 5.60 7.91
CA ALA A 162 -3.72 4.77 7.22
C ALA A 162 -4.93 4.48 8.14
N TYR A 163 -6.01 4.01 7.50
CA TYR A 163 -7.24 3.55 8.12
C TYR A 163 -7.64 2.20 7.53
N SER A 164 -8.15 1.32 8.34
CA SER A 164 -8.75 0.05 7.96
C SER A 164 -10.03 -0.11 8.77
N GLY A 165 -11.17 -0.29 8.09
CA GLY A 165 -12.50 -0.41 8.68
C GLY A 165 -13.38 -1.23 7.76
N ASN A 166 -13.41 -2.54 7.99
CA ASN A 166 -14.29 -3.49 7.32
C ASN A 166 -15.42 -3.82 8.29
N ALA A 167 -16.46 -4.50 7.84
CA ALA A 167 -17.56 -4.92 8.71
C ALA A 167 -17.19 -6.14 9.58
N ALA A 168 -16.04 -6.12 10.22
CA ALA A 168 -15.54 -7.12 11.17
C ALA A 168 -14.26 -6.60 11.84
N SER A 169 -13.87 -7.17 12.98
CA SER A 169 -12.65 -6.75 13.69
C SER A 169 -11.32 -7.19 13.05
N SER A 170 -11.33 -7.94 11.95
CA SER A 170 -10.08 -8.31 11.25
C SER A 170 -9.58 -7.18 10.37
N GLU A 171 -8.81 -6.27 10.98
CA GLU A 171 -8.25 -5.10 10.35
C GLU A 171 -6.72 -5.21 10.18
N SER A 172 -6.17 -4.61 9.15
CA SER A 172 -4.72 -4.65 8.92
C SER A 172 -4.21 -3.44 8.17
N ILE A 173 -3.20 -2.79 8.74
CA ILE A 173 -2.46 -1.69 8.13
C ILE A 173 -1.00 -2.10 7.97
N GLN A 174 -0.46 -1.95 6.77
CA GLN A 174 0.95 -2.20 6.48
C GLN A 174 1.60 -0.96 5.90
N LEU A 175 2.72 -0.57 6.45
CA LEU A 175 3.55 0.53 5.96
C LEU A 175 4.86 -0.04 5.40
N SER A 176 5.25 0.40 4.20
CA SER A 176 6.54 0.09 3.59
C SER A 176 7.53 1.21 3.89
N SER A 177 8.71 0.85 4.38
CA SER A 177 9.80 1.77 4.76
C SER A 177 9.29 2.95 5.60
N PRO A 178 8.58 2.71 6.71
CA PRO A 178 8.08 3.77 7.57
C PRO A 178 9.23 4.56 8.19
N ALA A 179 9.02 5.84 8.45
CA ALA A 179 9.93 6.65 9.23
C ALA A 179 10.04 6.09 10.66
N ALA A 180 11.24 6.20 11.26
CA ALA A 180 11.41 5.84 12.67
C ALA A 180 10.60 6.77 13.57
N GLY A 181 10.09 6.24 14.67
CA GLY A 181 9.37 7.03 15.66
C GLY A 181 8.28 6.24 16.38
N THR A 182 7.55 6.92 17.25
CA THR A 182 6.43 6.32 17.98
C THR A 182 5.13 6.62 17.25
N TYR A 183 4.56 5.57 16.68
CA TYR A 183 3.24 5.57 16.05
C TYR A 183 2.17 5.29 17.11
N LYS A 184 0.91 5.64 16.80
CA LYS A 184 -0.24 5.26 17.62
C LYS A 184 -1.21 4.42 16.80
N ALA A 185 -1.52 3.22 17.27
CA ALA A 185 -2.65 2.44 16.78
C ALA A 185 -3.88 2.81 17.60
N CYS A 186 -4.89 3.30 16.92
CA CYS A 186 -6.16 3.72 17.49
C CYS A 186 -7.20 2.68 17.10
N VAL A 187 -7.71 1.98 18.07
CA VAL A 187 -8.75 0.96 17.87
C VAL A 187 -10.08 1.54 18.34
N HIS A 188 -11.07 1.45 17.46
CA HIS A 188 -12.41 1.98 17.68
C HIS A 188 -13.42 0.84 17.66
N ALA A 189 -14.19 0.68 18.72
CA ALA A 189 -15.32 -0.23 18.78
C ALA A 189 -16.53 0.39 18.06
N TYR A 190 -16.66 0.11 16.75
CA TYR A 190 -17.72 0.63 15.91
C TYR A 190 -19.06 0.01 16.26
N ALA A 191 -19.11 -1.31 16.42
CA ALA A 191 -20.28 -2.07 16.84
C ALA A 191 -19.90 -3.20 17.78
N GLY A 192 -20.70 -3.45 18.79
CA GLY A 192 -20.44 -4.42 19.83
C GLY A 192 -19.55 -3.87 20.96
N SER A 193 -19.53 -4.53 22.11
CA SER A 193 -18.62 -4.23 23.20
C SER A 193 -17.44 -5.17 23.15
N SER A 194 -16.26 -4.63 22.90
CA SER A 194 -15.04 -5.42 22.69
C SER A 194 -14.16 -5.45 23.92
N SER A 195 -13.67 -6.63 24.28
CA SER A 195 -12.44 -6.78 25.04
C SER A 195 -11.37 -7.35 24.12
N MET A 196 -10.30 -6.61 23.89
CA MET A 196 -9.13 -7.04 23.15
C MET A 196 -8.01 -7.45 24.09
#